data_9ef58842385481a401270017747164c5
#
_entry.id   9ef58842385481a401270017747164c5
#
_cell.length_a   1.000
_cell.length_b   1.000
_cell.length_c   1.000
_cell.angle_alpha   90.00
_cell.angle_beta   90.00
_cell.angle_gamma   90.00
#
_symmetry.space_group_name_H-M   'P 1'
#
loop_
_entity.id
_entity.type
_entity.pdbx_description
1 polymer ?
#
loop_
_entity_poly.entity_id
_entity_poly.type
_entity_poly.pdbx_seq_one_letter_code
_entity_poly.pdbx_strand_id
1 'polypeptide(L)'
;APYFVKLFRQRWYVIAKDFTDRKIKTYALDRVASLELSSRTFVYPDSFSPIDYFRDCFGITHDDMPAQEVVLRVPALQANYLRTLPLHESQEELDRNEHSSTFHYRLKITPDFEQEVYALGYWQAEVLSPQTLRDAVAERLSRSLACYGTAGLSCHENRK
;
A
#
# COMPACT_ATOMS: atom_id res chain seq x y z
N ALA A 1 8.12 -22.64 -0.96
CA ALA A 1 6.91 -23.12 -1.60
C ALA A 1 6.14 -21.94 -2.20
N PRO A 2 6.12 -21.77 -3.53
CA PRO A 2 5.34 -20.71 -4.16
C PRO A 2 3.84 -21.02 -4.05
N TYR A 3 3.06 -20.04 -3.57
CA TYR A 3 1.63 -20.21 -3.42
C TYR A 3 0.86 -19.59 -4.58
N PHE A 4 1.13 -18.33 -4.91
CA PHE A 4 0.50 -17.65 -6.03
C PHE A 4 1.33 -16.44 -6.49
N VAL A 5 0.94 -15.86 -7.61
CA VAL A 5 1.52 -14.62 -8.12
C VAL A 5 0.49 -13.49 -8.09
N LYS A 6 0.96 -12.28 -7.79
CA LYS A 6 0.15 -11.06 -7.77
C LYS A 6 0.80 -9.98 -8.61
N LEU A 7 0.02 -9.33 -9.46
CA LEU A 7 0.43 -8.13 -10.18
C LEU A 7 0.10 -6.90 -9.33
N PHE A 8 1.09 -6.04 -9.11
CA PHE A 8 0.87 -4.74 -8.48
C PHE A 8 1.79 -3.68 -9.11
N ARG A 9 1.25 -2.54 -9.51
CA ARG A 9 1.99 -1.44 -10.15
C ARG A 9 2.92 -1.93 -11.27
N GLN A 10 2.37 -2.77 -12.17
CA GLN A 10 3.07 -3.34 -13.34
C GLN A 10 4.24 -4.28 -13.00
N ARG A 11 4.35 -4.75 -11.76
CA ARG A 11 5.35 -5.73 -11.33
C ARG A 11 4.68 -7.01 -10.83
N TRP A 12 5.27 -8.13 -11.20
CA TRP A 12 4.87 -9.42 -10.71
C TRP A 12 5.60 -9.79 -9.42
N TYR A 13 4.85 -10.28 -8.48
CA TYR A 13 5.33 -10.76 -7.19
C TYR A 13 4.90 -12.20 -7.00
N VAL A 14 5.78 -13.03 -6.44
CA VAL A 14 5.42 -14.35 -5.94
C VAL A 14 5.25 -14.30 -4.43
N ILE A 15 4.14 -14.84 -3.98
CA ILE A 15 3.86 -15.04 -2.56
C ILE A 15 4.19 -16.49 -2.26
N ALA A 16 5.13 -16.71 -1.36
CA ALA A 16 5.68 -18.02 -1.10
C ALA A 16 5.92 -18.25 0.39
N LYS A 17 5.76 -19.49 0.84
CA LYS A 17 6.19 -19.90 2.17
C LYS A 17 7.68 -20.18 2.15
N ASP A 18 8.42 -19.45 2.96
CA ASP A 18 9.83 -19.70 3.23
C ASP A 18 9.95 -20.94 4.16
N PHE A 19 10.81 -21.88 3.79
CA PHE A 19 11.02 -23.09 4.59
C PHE A 19 11.94 -22.88 5.79
N THR A 20 12.70 -21.78 5.79
CA THR A 20 13.67 -21.47 6.87
C THR A 20 12.95 -21.01 8.13
N ASP A 21 12.06 -20.02 8.00
CA ASP A 21 11.31 -19.43 9.11
C ASP A 21 9.81 -19.76 9.10
N ARG A 22 9.37 -20.51 8.09
CA ARG A 22 7.97 -20.93 7.87
C ARG A 22 6.99 -19.78 7.65
N LYS A 23 7.47 -18.58 7.39
CA LYS A 23 6.64 -17.41 7.11
C LYS A 23 6.28 -17.32 5.64
N ILE A 24 5.12 -16.70 5.38
CA ILE A 24 4.74 -16.31 4.02
C ILE A 24 5.41 -14.97 3.72
N LYS A 25 6.11 -14.92 2.59
CA LYS A 25 6.85 -13.73 2.14
C LYS A 25 6.47 -13.37 0.71
N THR A 26 6.65 -12.11 0.38
CA THR A 26 6.44 -11.56 -0.96
C THR A 26 7.79 -11.30 -1.62
N TYR A 27 8.01 -11.87 -2.80
CA TYR A 27 9.25 -11.74 -3.57
C TYR A 27 8.93 -11.10 -4.92
N ALA A 28 9.64 -10.02 -5.26
CA ALA A 28 9.53 -9.39 -6.58
C ALA A 28 10.26 -10.24 -7.62
N LEU A 29 9.58 -10.61 -8.71
CA LEU A 29 10.17 -11.49 -9.74
C LEU A 29 11.32 -10.82 -10.48
N ASP A 30 11.32 -9.52 -10.63
CA ASP A 30 12.39 -8.73 -11.26
C ASP A 30 13.69 -8.69 -10.42
N ARG A 31 13.67 -9.21 -9.18
CA ARG A 31 14.83 -9.29 -8.28
C ARG A 31 15.35 -10.70 -8.09
N VAL A 32 14.81 -11.66 -8.82
CA VAL A 32 15.27 -13.05 -8.75
C VAL A 32 16.61 -13.17 -9.48
N ALA A 33 17.66 -13.53 -8.74
CA ALA A 33 19.01 -13.70 -9.30
C ALA A 33 19.21 -15.07 -9.97
N SER A 34 18.59 -16.11 -9.44
CA SER A 34 18.61 -17.46 -10.01
C SER A 34 17.31 -18.20 -9.71
N LEU A 35 16.90 -19.07 -10.62
CA LEU A 35 15.72 -19.90 -10.47
C LEU A 35 16.07 -21.32 -10.89
N GLU A 36 15.81 -22.28 -10.00
CA GLU A 36 16.06 -23.68 -10.23
C GLU A 36 14.83 -24.52 -9.88
N LEU A 37 14.59 -25.55 -10.67
CA LEU A 37 13.58 -26.55 -10.34
C LEU A 37 14.09 -27.43 -9.21
N SER A 38 13.33 -27.48 -8.12
CA SER A 38 13.65 -28.35 -6.98
C SER A 38 12.91 -29.67 -7.12
N SER A 39 13.55 -30.77 -6.69
CA SER A 39 12.88 -32.06 -6.52
C SER A 39 11.95 -32.10 -5.29
N ARG A 40 12.05 -31.08 -4.41
CA ARG A 40 11.17 -30.97 -3.23
C ARG A 40 9.76 -30.60 -3.67
N THR A 41 8.82 -31.42 -3.30
CA THR A 41 7.39 -31.13 -3.45
C THR A 41 6.84 -30.45 -2.20
N PHE A 42 5.72 -29.77 -2.33
CA PHE A 42 4.96 -29.20 -1.21
C PHE A 42 3.46 -29.39 -1.44
N VAL A 43 2.71 -29.40 -0.36
CA VAL A 43 1.25 -29.41 -0.41
C VAL A 43 0.78 -27.99 -0.22
N TYR A 44 -0.04 -27.51 -1.15
CA TYR A 44 -0.71 -26.22 -1.00
C TYR A 44 -1.74 -26.33 0.13
N PRO A 45 -1.72 -25.43 1.14
CA PRO A 45 -2.65 -25.56 2.25
C PRO A 45 -4.09 -25.28 1.80
N ASP A 46 -5.02 -26.20 2.04
CA ASP A 46 -6.44 -26.04 1.70
C ASP A 46 -7.08 -24.83 2.40
N SER A 47 -6.55 -24.46 3.58
CA SER A 47 -7.01 -23.30 4.36
C SER A 47 -6.45 -21.96 3.91
N PHE A 48 -5.53 -21.92 2.94
CA PHE A 48 -4.92 -20.67 2.48
C PHE A 48 -5.69 -20.09 1.30
N SER A 49 -6.29 -18.93 1.51
CA SER A 49 -6.96 -18.14 0.47
C SER A 49 -6.14 -16.88 0.16
N PRO A 50 -5.68 -16.68 -1.09
CA PRO A 50 -5.03 -15.44 -1.50
C PRO A 50 -5.90 -14.19 -1.30
N ILE A 51 -7.21 -14.34 -1.51
CA ILE A 51 -8.19 -13.26 -1.33
C ILE A 51 -8.24 -12.85 0.13
N ASP A 52 -8.40 -13.83 1.04
CA ASP A 52 -8.45 -13.56 2.47
C ASP A 52 -7.11 -13.02 3.01
N TYR A 53 -6.00 -13.51 2.47
CA TYR A 53 -4.67 -13.06 2.86
C TYR A 53 -4.43 -11.57 2.59
N PHE A 54 -4.99 -11.05 1.49
CA PHE A 54 -4.85 -9.64 1.11
C PHE A 54 -6.12 -8.81 1.30
N ARG A 55 -7.17 -9.37 1.90
CA ARG A 55 -8.48 -8.71 2.04
C ARG A 55 -8.39 -7.29 2.59
N ASP A 56 -7.58 -7.09 3.63
CA ASP A 56 -7.44 -5.80 4.29
C ASP A 56 -6.19 -5.03 3.81
N CYS A 57 -5.54 -5.46 2.72
CA CYS A 57 -4.27 -4.89 2.28
C CYS A 57 -4.42 -4.12 0.96
N PHE A 58 -3.99 -2.87 0.96
CA PHE A 58 -3.68 -2.16 -0.28
C PHE A 58 -2.29 -2.59 -0.78
N GLY A 59 -2.22 -3.16 -1.99
CA GLY A 59 -0.93 -3.52 -2.60
C GLY A 59 -0.46 -4.94 -2.28
N ILE A 60 0.82 -5.06 -2.00
CA ILE A 60 1.53 -6.35 -1.85
C ILE A 60 2.13 -6.56 -0.46
N THR A 61 2.16 -5.52 0.35
CA THR A 61 2.66 -5.61 1.72
C THR A 61 1.56 -6.17 2.62
N HIS A 62 1.90 -7.22 3.34
CA HIS A 62 1.07 -7.82 4.38
C HIS A 62 1.85 -7.81 5.69
N ASP A 63 1.22 -7.34 6.75
CA ASP A 63 1.72 -7.37 8.12
C ASP A 63 0.66 -7.96 9.07
N ASP A 64 1.04 -8.14 10.33
CA ASP A 64 0.16 -8.68 11.37
C ASP A 64 -0.66 -7.58 12.09
N MET A 65 -0.57 -6.32 11.62
CA MET A 65 -1.34 -5.23 12.19
C MET A 65 -2.82 -5.35 11.82
N PRO A 66 -3.75 -4.96 12.71
CA PRO A 66 -5.17 -4.98 12.40
C PRO A 66 -5.53 -3.91 11.36
N ALA A 67 -6.61 -4.17 10.61
CA ALA A 67 -7.23 -3.14 9.78
C ALA A 67 -7.72 -1.97 10.64
N GLN A 68 -7.59 -0.76 10.12
CA GLN A 68 -7.98 0.49 10.76
C GLN A 68 -8.99 1.24 9.89
N GLU A 69 -9.77 2.10 10.54
CA GLU A 69 -10.69 3.01 9.88
C GLU A 69 -9.91 4.23 9.38
N VAL A 70 -9.94 4.46 8.07
CA VAL A 70 -9.27 5.59 7.43
C VAL A 70 -10.31 6.46 6.75
N VAL A 71 -10.21 7.77 6.95
CA VAL A 71 -11.09 8.75 6.31
C VAL A 71 -10.25 9.76 5.56
N LEU A 72 -10.48 9.85 4.25
CA LEU A 72 -9.81 10.77 3.35
C LEU A 72 -10.81 11.76 2.76
N ARG A 73 -10.46 13.05 2.75
CA ARG A 73 -11.14 14.07 1.95
C ARG A 73 -10.32 14.33 0.70
N VAL A 74 -10.96 14.30 -0.45
CA VAL A 74 -10.31 14.57 -1.74
C VAL A 74 -11.07 15.60 -2.54
N PRO A 75 -10.41 16.44 -3.38
CA PRO A 75 -11.10 17.36 -4.29
C PRO A 75 -12.02 16.62 -5.25
N ALA A 76 -13.08 17.32 -5.70
CA ALA A 76 -14.13 16.72 -6.55
C ALA A 76 -13.59 16.05 -7.82
N LEU A 77 -12.54 16.63 -8.44
CA LEU A 77 -11.90 16.03 -9.61
C LEU A 77 -11.28 14.67 -9.28
N GLN A 78 -10.52 14.60 -8.19
CA GLN A 78 -9.88 13.36 -7.75
C GLN A 78 -10.90 12.32 -7.29
N ALA A 79 -12.00 12.75 -6.69
CA ALA A 79 -13.10 11.86 -6.29
C ALA A 79 -13.70 11.09 -7.47
N ASN A 80 -13.76 11.68 -8.68
CA ASN A 80 -14.23 10.98 -9.88
C ASN A 80 -13.33 9.79 -10.24
N TYR A 81 -12.01 9.93 -10.08
CA TYR A 81 -11.08 8.83 -10.31
C TYR A 81 -11.27 7.72 -9.26
N LEU A 82 -11.41 8.08 -7.98
CA LEU A 82 -11.62 7.09 -6.92
C LEU A 82 -12.95 6.33 -7.05
N ARG A 83 -13.99 6.95 -7.64
CA ARG A 83 -15.26 6.26 -7.94
C ARG A 83 -15.12 5.23 -9.04
N THR A 84 -14.31 5.52 -10.05
CA THR A 84 -14.12 4.63 -11.21
C THR A 84 -13.03 3.58 -10.95
N LEU A 85 -12.06 3.90 -10.12
CA LEU A 85 -10.99 3.00 -9.71
C LEU A 85 -10.78 3.11 -8.19
N PRO A 86 -11.58 2.39 -7.39
CA PRO A 86 -11.46 2.40 -5.94
C PRO A 86 -10.07 1.95 -5.49
N LEU A 87 -9.54 2.57 -4.44
CA LEU A 87 -8.26 2.17 -3.85
C LEU A 87 -8.35 0.79 -3.18
N HIS A 88 -9.50 0.48 -2.60
CA HIS A 88 -9.73 -0.76 -1.87
C HIS A 88 -11.20 -1.15 -1.94
N GLU A 89 -11.51 -2.43 -1.82
CA GLU A 89 -12.90 -2.94 -1.86
C GLU A 89 -13.80 -2.38 -0.76
N SER A 90 -13.20 -1.97 0.39
CA SER A 90 -13.93 -1.33 1.49
C SER A 90 -14.22 0.15 1.28
N GLN A 91 -13.91 0.73 0.10
CA GLN A 91 -14.14 2.14 -0.16
C GLN A 91 -15.63 2.49 -0.11
N GLU A 92 -15.97 3.45 0.74
CA GLU A 92 -17.31 4.02 0.86
C GLU A 92 -17.25 5.54 0.78
N GLU A 93 -18.10 6.16 -0.03
CA GLU A 93 -18.23 7.62 -0.11
C GLU A 93 -19.23 8.09 0.94
N LEU A 94 -18.73 8.78 1.98
CA LEU A 94 -19.56 9.24 3.11
C LEU A 94 -20.26 10.56 2.84
N ASP A 95 -19.59 11.47 2.10
CA ASP A 95 -20.09 12.81 1.83
C ASP A 95 -19.57 13.31 0.49
N ARG A 96 -20.36 14.16 -0.15
CA ARG A 96 -20.05 14.78 -1.44
C ARG A 96 -20.62 16.19 -1.52
N ASN A 97 -19.78 17.11 -1.98
CA ASN A 97 -20.21 18.46 -2.34
C ASN A 97 -19.54 18.91 -3.65
N GLU A 98 -19.74 20.16 -4.06
CA GLU A 98 -19.19 20.72 -5.30
C GLU A 98 -17.65 20.77 -5.33
N HIS A 99 -17.01 20.80 -4.18
CA HIS A 99 -15.56 21.01 -4.05
C HIS A 99 -14.81 19.75 -3.67
N SER A 100 -15.43 18.82 -2.93
CA SER A 100 -14.76 17.66 -2.38
C SER A 100 -15.71 16.50 -2.11
N SER A 101 -15.13 15.32 -1.92
CA SER A 101 -15.79 14.14 -1.37
C SER A 101 -14.97 13.56 -0.24
N THR A 102 -15.66 12.91 0.69
CA THR A 102 -15.05 12.21 1.82
C THR A 102 -15.25 10.71 1.64
N PHE A 103 -14.16 9.96 1.63
CA PHE A 103 -14.15 8.51 1.50
C PHE A 103 -13.69 7.86 2.79
N HIS A 104 -14.35 6.78 3.13
CA HIS A 104 -14.01 5.89 4.22
C HIS A 104 -13.41 4.60 3.68
N TYR A 105 -12.45 4.06 4.41
CA TYR A 105 -11.80 2.78 4.15
C TYR A 105 -11.61 2.00 5.44
N ARG A 106 -11.71 0.68 5.36
CA ARG A 106 -11.29 -0.23 6.42
C ARG A 106 -10.18 -1.13 5.87
N LEU A 107 -8.92 -0.82 6.20
CA LEU A 107 -7.75 -1.52 5.68
C LEU A 107 -6.54 -1.38 6.62
N LYS A 108 -5.49 -2.16 6.34
CA LYS A 108 -4.20 -2.05 7.02
C LYS A 108 -3.43 -0.86 6.47
N ILE A 109 -2.89 -0.03 7.37
CA ILE A 109 -2.03 1.10 7.00
C ILE A 109 -0.62 0.56 6.76
N THR A 110 -0.43 -0.03 5.59
CA THR A 110 0.86 -0.56 5.13
C THR A 110 1.67 0.52 4.40
N PRO A 111 3.00 0.34 4.24
CA PRO A 111 3.82 1.26 3.44
C PRO A 111 3.30 1.49 2.01
N ASP A 112 2.66 0.50 1.39
CA ASP A 112 2.06 0.66 0.06
C ASP A 112 0.89 1.65 0.09
N PHE A 113 0.04 1.56 1.13
CA PHE A 113 -1.09 2.45 1.32
C PHE A 113 -0.64 3.87 1.71
N GLU A 114 0.30 3.99 2.64
CA GLU A 114 0.88 5.29 3.00
C GLU A 114 1.46 6.01 1.77
N GLN A 115 2.15 5.27 0.90
CA GLN A 115 2.70 5.83 -0.34
C GLN A 115 1.60 6.31 -1.28
N GLU A 116 0.48 5.59 -1.38
CA GLU A 116 -0.66 6.00 -2.19
C GLU A 116 -1.31 7.27 -1.63
N VAL A 117 -1.57 7.31 -0.32
CA VAL A 117 -2.12 8.50 0.34
C VAL A 117 -1.19 9.71 0.17
N TYR A 118 0.13 9.50 0.28
CA TYR A 118 1.12 10.55 0.02
C TYR A 118 1.06 11.07 -1.42
N ALA A 119 0.89 10.18 -2.40
CA ALA A 119 0.73 10.56 -3.81
C ALA A 119 -0.57 11.34 -4.04
N LEU A 120 -1.65 10.99 -3.36
CA LEU A 120 -2.90 11.75 -3.37
C LEU A 120 -2.75 13.15 -2.76
N GLY A 121 -1.78 13.36 -1.89
CA GLY A 121 -1.43 14.69 -1.35
C GLY A 121 -1.04 15.70 -2.43
N TYR A 122 -0.46 15.27 -3.55
CA TYR A 122 -0.23 16.11 -4.73
C TYR A 122 -1.55 16.72 -5.25
N TRP A 123 -2.65 16.01 -5.12
CA TRP A 123 -3.99 16.42 -5.50
C TRP A 123 -4.77 17.08 -4.35
N GLN A 124 -4.07 17.53 -3.31
CA GLN A 124 -4.68 18.16 -2.13
C GLN A 124 -5.64 17.24 -1.35
N ALA A 125 -5.41 15.94 -1.41
CA ALA A 125 -6.11 15.01 -0.52
C ALA A 125 -5.67 15.24 0.93
N GLU A 126 -6.62 15.13 1.85
CA GLU A 126 -6.42 15.30 3.28
C GLU A 126 -6.79 14.03 4.03
N VAL A 127 -5.91 13.58 4.90
CA VAL A 127 -6.24 12.53 5.88
C VAL A 127 -7.01 13.14 7.03
N LEU A 128 -8.25 12.75 7.23
CA LEU A 128 -9.08 13.16 8.36
C LEU A 128 -8.90 12.24 9.57
N SER A 129 -8.69 10.94 9.32
CA SER A 129 -8.51 9.89 10.33
C SER A 129 -7.72 8.72 9.72
N PRO A 130 -6.91 7.97 10.51
CA PRO A 130 -6.54 8.25 11.89
C PRO A 130 -5.45 9.34 12.00
N GLN A 131 -5.30 9.90 13.21
CA GLN A 131 -4.32 10.97 13.45
C GLN A 131 -2.88 10.51 13.18
N THR A 132 -2.57 9.25 13.47
CA THR A 132 -1.23 8.67 13.20
C THR A 132 -0.85 8.71 11.72
N LEU A 133 -1.78 8.37 10.84
CA LEU A 133 -1.56 8.46 9.39
C LEU A 133 -1.45 9.92 8.93
N ARG A 134 -2.30 10.81 9.47
CA ARG A 134 -2.24 12.24 9.19
C ARG A 134 -0.88 12.83 9.52
N ASP A 135 -0.35 12.51 10.70
CA ASP A 135 0.95 13.00 11.16
C ASP A 135 2.09 12.44 10.29
N ALA A 136 2.05 11.14 9.94
CA ALA A 136 3.04 10.51 9.07
C ALA A 136 3.07 11.16 7.67
N VAL A 137 1.90 11.44 7.09
CA VAL A 137 1.78 12.12 5.80
C VAL A 137 2.30 13.56 5.90
N ALA A 138 1.92 14.32 6.94
CA ALA A 138 2.36 15.69 7.15
C ALA A 138 3.90 15.76 7.31
N GLU A 139 4.49 14.87 8.10
CA GLU A 139 5.93 14.79 8.26
C GLU A 139 6.65 14.50 6.93
N ARG A 140 6.13 13.54 6.14
CA ARG A 140 6.71 13.20 4.84
C ARG A 140 6.62 14.34 3.84
N LEU A 141 5.49 15.04 3.79
CA LEU A 141 5.31 16.24 2.95
C LEU A 141 6.27 17.36 3.36
N SER A 142 6.45 17.58 4.66
CA SER A 142 7.40 18.57 5.18
C SER A 142 8.85 18.25 4.78
N ARG A 143 9.24 16.97 4.90
CA ARG A 143 10.57 16.52 4.44
C ARG A 143 10.74 16.70 2.92
N SER A 144 9.70 16.39 2.15
CA SER A 144 9.74 16.60 0.70
C SER A 144 9.85 18.08 0.35
N LEU A 145 9.09 18.95 1.01
CA LEU A 145 9.18 20.40 0.81
C LEU A 145 10.57 20.94 1.13
N ALA A 146 11.21 20.44 2.19
CA ALA A 146 12.57 20.83 2.57
C ALA A 146 13.61 20.52 1.46
N CYS A 147 13.39 19.50 0.63
CA CYS A 147 14.28 19.20 -0.50
C CYS A 147 14.22 20.23 -1.63
N TYR A 148 13.15 21.01 -1.71
CA TYR A 148 12.96 22.08 -2.70
C TYR A 148 13.26 23.48 -2.16
N GLY A 149 13.57 23.61 -0.85
CA GLY A 149 14.02 24.85 -0.25
C GLY A 149 15.48 25.19 -0.59
N THR A 150 15.94 26.40 -0.29
CA THR A 150 17.31 26.88 -0.56
C THR A 150 18.41 26.11 0.22
N ALA A 151 18.04 25.25 1.17
CA ALA A 151 18.93 24.35 1.92
C ALA A 151 19.03 22.92 1.31
N GLY A 152 18.49 22.69 0.12
CA GLY A 152 18.22 21.36 -0.46
C GLY A 152 19.40 20.52 -0.95
N LEU A 153 20.64 20.78 -0.55
CA LEU A 153 21.79 19.94 -0.92
C LEU A 153 22.07 18.78 0.07
N SER A 154 21.36 18.70 1.19
CA SER A 154 21.60 17.68 2.22
C SER A 154 20.73 16.42 2.12
N CYS A 155 19.77 16.35 1.20
CA CYS A 155 18.86 15.20 1.08
C CYS A 155 19.47 13.91 0.50
N HIS A 156 20.70 13.97 -0.01
CA HIS A 156 21.32 12.82 -0.68
C HIS A 156 22.23 11.95 0.20
N GLU A 157 22.53 12.34 1.45
CA GLU A 157 23.56 11.66 2.26
C GLU A 157 23.10 10.43 3.06
N ASN A 158 21.81 10.06 3.07
CA ASN A 158 21.31 8.95 3.88
C ASN A 158 20.73 7.78 3.06
N ARG A 159 21.44 7.35 1.98
CA ARG A 159 21.20 6.04 1.36
C ARG A 159 22.46 5.19 1.48
N LYS A 160 22.64 4.56 2.63
CA LYS A 160 23.43 3.34 2.78
C LYS A 160 22.56 2.22 3.30
#